data_d49864bee253677965076cff3a4d44cc
#
_entry.id   d49864bee253677965076cff3a4d44cc
#
_cell.length_a   1.000
_cell.length_b   1.000
_cell.length_c   1.000
_cell.angle_alpha   90.00
_cell.angle_beta   90.00
_cell.angle_gamma   90.00
#
_symmetry.space_group_name_H-M   'P 1'
#
loop_
_entity.id
_entity.type
_entity.pdbx_description
1 polymer ?
#
loop_
_entity_poly.entity_id
_entity_poly.type
_entity_poly.pdbx_seq_one_letter_code
_entity_poly.pdbx_strand_id
1 'polypeptide(L)'
;MGMDHVSLTVRDVEKSIEFYSKALGMKLLRKSMVNPAPGIKYTNAFVYSDQLLLELVTAEDGASGQENPGNFQQAMRGSIGITHLGVRVRDLDVAAAKMKAAGATMIGEPLAVVKDKVETVYFAQNADKSVRYLRSPAKKPWRVALFSDPDGVTIELIER
;
A
#
# COMPACT_ATOMS: atom_id res chain seq x y z
N MET A 1 -7.79 7.70 -19.85
CA MET A 1 -8.06 7.98 -18.42
C MET A 1 -7.23 6.99 -17.62
N GLY A 2 -6.53 7.42 -16.57
CA GLY A 2 -5.71 6.59 -15.71
C GLY A 2 -5.88 7.00 -14.24
N MET A 3 -5.44 6.13 -13.32
CA MET A 3 -5.38 6.47 -11.90
C MET A 3 -4.22 7.46 -11.69
N ASP A 4 -4.46 8.55 -10.98
CA ASP A 4 -3.42 9.52 -10.61
C ASP A 4 -2.71 9.10 -9.33
N HIS A 5 -3.43 9.00 -8.21
CA HIS A 5 -2.88 8.61 -6.91
C HIS A 5 -3.90 7.86 -6.04
N VAL A 6 -3.42 7.30 -4.93
CA VAL A 6 -4.23 6.81 -3.82
C VAL A 6 -3.95 7.69 -2.61
N SER A 7 -4.99 8.20 -1.96
CA SER A 7 -4.86 9.02 -0.75
C SER A 7 -5.13 8.19 0.51
N LEU A 8 -4.25 8.36 1.49
CA LEU A 8 -4.33 7.73 2.81
C LEU A 8 -4.41 8.82 3.87
N THR A 9 -5.39 8.74 4.76
CA THR A 9 -5.41 9.57 5.96
C THR A 9 -4.50 8.93 7.00
N VAL A 10 -3.54 9.71 7.52
CA VAL A 10 -2.54 9.27 8.48
C VAL A 10 -2.52 10.19 9.71
N ARG A 11 -2.11 9.66 10.86
CA ARG A 11 -2.03 10.42 12.11
C ARG A 11 -0.88 11.44 12.10
N ASP A 12 0.22 11.07 11.43
CA ASP A 12 1.46 11.86 11.41
C ASP A 12 2.13 11.67 10.04
N VAL A 13 2.08 12.72 9.23
CA VAL A 13 2.59 12.67 7.85
C VAL A 13 4.10 12.41 7.81
N GLU A 14 4.88 12.91 8.79
CA GLU A 14 6.32 12.71 8.82
C GLU A 14 6.69 11.26 9.12
N LYS A 15 6.02 10.65 10.11
CA LYS A 15 6.21 9.22 10.43
C LYS A 15 5.80 8.33 9.27
N SER A 16 4.72 8.68 8.58
CA SER A 16 4.27 7.91 7.41
C SER A 16 5.23 8.05 6.22
N ILE A 17 5.78 9.25 5.96
CA ILE A 17 6.86 9.43 4.96
C ILE A 17 8.05 8.53 5.32
N GLU A 18 8.50 8.56 6.56
CA GLU A 18 9.62 7.72 7.01
C GLU A 18 9.33 6.23 6.86
N PHE A 19 8.13 5.80 7.26
CA PHE A 19 7.68 4.42 7.12
C PHE A 19 7.69 3.96 5.66
N TYR A 20 6.98 4.65 4.78
CA TYR A 20 6.87 4.25 3.37
C TYR A 20 8.22 4.32 2.65
N SER A 21 9.10 5.24 3.05
CA SER A 21 10.48 5.30 2.54
C SER A 21 11.31 4.09 2.96
N LYS A 22 11.26 3.70 4.23
CA LYS A 22 12.03 2.55 4.75
C LYS A 22 11.46 1.20 4.31
N ALA A 23 10.13 1.05 4.40
CA ALA A 23 9.44 -0.20 4.13
C ALA A 23 9.40 -0.54 2.63
N LEU A 24 9.01 0.42 1.80
CA LEU A 24 8.72 0.22 0.38
C LEU A 24 9.69 0.94 -0.56
N GLY A 25 10.68 1.68 -0.01
CA GLY A 25 11.65 2.43 -0.81
C GLY A 25 11.04 3.61 -1.57
N MET A 26 9.89 4.11 -1.11
CA MET A 26 9.24 5.26 -1.72
C MET A 26 10.03 6.55 -1.45
N LYS A 27 9.93 7.49 -2.37
CA LYS A 27 10.60 8.79 -2.28
C LYS A 27 9.59 9.90 -2.09
N LEU A 28 9.92 10.86 -1.24
CA LEU A 28 9.11 12.07 -1.10
C LEU A 28 9.18 12.89 -2.39
N LEU A 29 8.02 13.20 -2.98
CA LEU A 29 7.89 14.08 -4.13
C LEU A 29 7.68 15.53 -3.69
N ARG A 30 6.72 15.74 -2.79
CA ARG A 30 6.40 17.06 -2.21
C ARG A 30 5.65 16.92 -0.90
N LYS A 31 5.72 17.96 -0.07
CA LYS A 31 4.88 18.15 1.11
C LYS A 31 4.34 19.58 1.10
N SER A 32 3.09 19.76 1.45
CA SER A 32 2.41 21.06 1.43
C SER A 32 1.39 21.16 2.55
N MET A 33 1.21 22.36 3.06
CA MET A 33 0.01 22.71 3.82
C MET A 33 -1.03 23.22 2.84
N VAL A 34 -2.26 22.76 2.94
CA VAL A 34 -3.34 23.05 2.00
C VAL A 34 -4.53 23.64 2.76
N ASN A 35 -5.03 24.76 2.26
CA ASN A 35 -6.20 25.47 2.79
C ASN A 35 -7.23 25.64 1.65
N PRO A 36 -7.97 24.58 1.27
CA PRO A 36 -8.85 24.65 0.11
C PRO A 36 -10.10 25.50 0.33
N ALA A 37 -10.51 25.70 1.57
CA ALA A 37 -11.65 26.54 1.96
C ALA A 37 -11.50 27.01 3.42
N PRO A 38 -12.25 28.06 3.84
CA PRO A 38 -12.26 28.49 5.22
C PRO A 38 -12.57 27.36 6.19
N GLY A 39 -11.75 27.18 7.22
CA GLY A 39 -11.90 26.14 8.24
C GLY A 39 -11.43 24.74 7.83
N ILE A 40 -10.89 24.57 6.62
CA ILE A 40 -10.32 23.31 6.17
C ILE A 40 -8.81 23.48 6.01
N LYS A 41 -8.04 22.87 6.90
CA LYS A 41 -6.58 22.85 6.84
C LYS A 41 -6.09 21.43 6.99
N TYR A 42 -5.15 21.04 6.14
CA TYR A 42 -4.47 19.76 6.24
C TYR A 42 -3.06 19.86 5.68
N THR A 43 -2.19 19.00 6.15
CA THR A 43 -0.88 18.76 5.55
C THR A 43 -0.98 17.54 4.65
N ASN A 44 -0.49 17.64 3.42
CA ASN A 44 -0.32 16.49 2.56
C ASN A 44 1.13 16.29 2.12
N ALA A 45 1.48 15.04 1.89
CA ALA A 45 2.73 14.66 1.27
C ALA A 45 2.48 13.63 0.17
N PHE A 46 3.15 13.78 -0.95
CA PHE A 46 3.15 12.80 -2.01
C PHE A 46 4.45 11.99 -1.94
N VAL A 47 4.32 10.68 -1.77
CA VAL A 47 5.44 9.74 -1.85
C VAL A 47 5.23 8.81 -3.04
N TYR A 48 6.30 8.47 -3.75
CA TYR A 48 6.21 7.73 -4.99
C TYR A 48 7.23 6.60 -5.10
N SER A 49 6.86 5.58 -5.85
CA SER A 49 7.73 4.57 -6.43
C SER A 49 7.48 4.49 -7.94
N ASP A 50 8.17 3.62 -8.65
CA ASP A 50 8.01 3.48 -10.11
C ASP A 50 6.57 3.14 -10.56
N GLN A 51 5.72 2.64 -9.67
CA GLN A 51 4.38 2.14 -10.00
C GLN A 51 3.26 2.68 -9.12
N LEU A 52 3.57 3.44 -8.08
CA LEU A 52 2.59 3.90 -7.10
C LEU A 52 2.89 5.31 -6.65
N LEU A 53 1.86 6.16 -6.68
CA LEU A 53 1.85 7.47 -6.07
C LEU A 53 0.85 7.45 -4.92
N LEU A 54 1.32 7.69 -3.70
CA LEU A 54 0.48 7.85 -2.51
C LEU A 54 0.44 9.31 -2.09
N GLU A 55 -0.74 9.79 -1.79
CA GLU A 55 -0.93 11.03 -1.04
C GLU A 55 -1.17 10.65 0.43
N LEU A 56 -0.37 11.19 1.33
CA LEU A 56 -0.51 11.04 2.78
C LEU A 56 -1.11 12.33 3.31
N VAL A 57 -2.25 12.25 4.01
CA VAL A 57 -3.00 13.42 4.48
C VAL A 57 -3.20 13.38 5.99
N THR A 58 -2.84 14.47 6.66
CA THR A 58 -3.12 14.66 8.10
C THR A 58 -3.88 15.96 8.30
N ALA A 59 -5.06 15.90 8.92
CA ALA A 59 -5.81 17.09 9.31
C ALA A 59 -5.13 17.80 10.51
N GLU A 60 -5.16 19.13 10.55
CA GLU A 60 -4.51 19.90 11.61
C GLU A 60 -5.17 19.72 13.00
N ASP A 61 -6.47 19.43 13.03
CA ASP A 61 -7.26 19.19 14.23
C ASP A 61 -7.24 17.71 14.70
N GLY A 62 -6.39 16.91 14.09
CA GLY A 62 -6.27 15.49 14.35
C GLY A 62 -7.29 14.68 13.55
N ALA A 63 -6.83 13.76 12.75
CA ALA A 63 -7.71 12.81 12.09
C ALA A 63 -8.20 11.80 13.13
N SER A 64 -9.50 11.76 13.38
CA SER A 64 -10.16 10.60 13.95
C SER A 64 -10.20 9.51 12.86
N GLY A 65 -9.05 8.86 12.65
CA GLY A 65 -9.00 7.73 11.75
C GLY A 65 -9.90 6.62 12.29
N GLN A 66 -10.66 5.96 11.44
CA GLN A 66 -11.21 4.67 11.80
C GLN A 66 -10.05 3.78 12.25
N GLU A 67 -10.14 3.24 13.46
CA GLU A 67 -9.17 2.22 13.87
C GLU A 67 -9.26 1.09 12.86
N ASN A 68 -8.15 0.82 12.22
CA ASN A 68 -8.09 -0.26 11.27
C ASN A 68 -8.39 -1.57 12.03
N PRO A 69 -9.27 -2.41 11.51
CA PRO A 69 -9.53 -3.70 12.11
C PRO A 69 -8.22 -4.47 12.25
N GLY A 70 -7.86 -4.84 13.47
CA GLY A 70 -6.55 -5.40 13.83
C GLY A 70 -6.22 -6.75 13.19
N ASN A 71 -7.06 -7.26 12.29
CA ASN A 71 -6.78 -8.47 11.52
C ASN A 71 -7.45 -8.45 10.14
N PHE A 72 -6.85 -9.21 9.22
CA PHE A 72 -7.29 -9.32 7.83
C PHE A 72 -8.76 -9.77 7.68
N GLN A 73 -9.24 -10.68 8.53
CA GLN A 73 -10.64 -11.15 8.46
C GLN A 73 -11.63 -10.02 8.79
N GLN A 74 -11.29 -9.17 9.76
CA GLN A 74 -12.09 -7.99 10.09
C GLN A 74 -12.03 -6.96 8.95
N ALA A 75 -10.84 -6.73 8.38
CA ALA A 75 -10.69 -5.86 7.23
C ALA A 75 -11.51 -6.33 6.02
N MET A 76 -11.55 -7.63 5.76
CA MET A 76 -12.30 -8.20 4.63
C MET A 76 -13.81 -8.32 4.87
N ARG A 77 -14.26 -8.32 6.13
CA ARG A 77 -15.67 -8.54 6.50
C ARG A 77 -16.39 -7.26 6.95
N GLY A 78 -15.66 -6.23 7.33
CA GLY A 78 -16.21 -5.15 8.14
C GLY A 78 -16.63 -3.88 7.40
N SER A 79 -16.13 -3.60 6.19
CA SER A 79 -16.45 -2.35 5.49
C SER A 79 -16.39 -2.48 3.97
N ILE A 80 -17.32 -1.78 3.32
CA ILE A 80 -17.26 -1.59 1.86
C ILE A 80 -16.21 -0.52 1.59
N GLY A 81 -15.21 -0.84 0.75
CA GLY A 81 -14.16 0.12 0.37
C GLY A 81 -12.84 -0.55 0.01
N ILE A 82 -11.76 0.22 0.03
CA ILE A 82 -10.41 -0.29 -0.18
C ILE A 82 -9.98 -1.06 1.06
N THR A 83 -9.67 -2.34 0.90
CA THR A 83 -9.29 -3.23 2.03
C THR A 83 -7.79 -3.25 2.27
N HIS A 84 -6.98 -3.14 1.24
CA HIS A 84 -5.51 -3.20 1.33
C HIS A 84 -4.81 -2.57 0.12
N LEU A 85 -3.54 -2.28 0.29
CA LEU A 85 -2.62 -1.95 -0.79
C LEU A 85 -1.83 -3.20 -1.18
N GLY A 86 -2.00 -3.69 -2.40
CA GLY A 86 -1.23 -4.83 -2.92
C GLY A 86 0.10 -4.37 -3.52
N VAL A 87 1.21 -4.84 -2.98
CA VAL A 87 2.57 -4.50 -3.43
C VAL A 87 3.29 -5.75 -3.91
N ARG A 88 3.70 -5.74 -5.18
CA ARG A 88 4.52 -6.83 -5.71
C ARG A 88 5.96 -6.71 -5.24
N VAL A 89 6.51 -7.83 -4.78
CA VAL A 89 7.90 -7.94 -4.34
C VAL A 89 8.62 -9.05 -5.09
N ARG A 90 9.95 -8.93 -5.21
CA ARG A 90 10.79 -9.95 -5.85
C ARG A 90 11.14 -11.09 -4.89
N ASP A 91 11.25 -10.75 -3.61
CA ASP A 91 11.63 -11.65 -2.52
C ASP A 91 10.80 -11.26 -1.30
N LEU A 92 9.89 -12.17 -0.90
CA LEU A 92 8.95 -11.91 0.19
C LEU A 92 9.67 -11.80 1.53
N ASP A 93 10.69 -12.62 1.77
CA ASP A 93 11.38 -12.68 3.06
C ASP A 93 12.18 -11.39 3.29
N VAL A 94 12.88 -10.91 2.26
CA VAL A 94 13.58 -9.62 2.30
C VAL A 94 12.61 -8.46 2.48
N ALA A 95 11.49 -8.46 1.76
CA ALA A 95 10.49 -7.40 1.87
C ALA A 95 9.81 -7.41 3.24
N ALA A 96 9.46 -8.58 3.76
CA ALA A 96 8.88 -8.74 5.10
C ALA A 96 9.83 -8.26 6.21
N ALA A 97 11.12 -8.55 6.09
CA ALA A 97 12.13 -8.04 7.03
C ALA A 97 12.21 -6.50 7.01
N LYS A 98 12.14 -5.87 5.83
CA LYS A 98 12.11 -4.39 5.71
C LYS A 98 10.85 -3.80 6.33
N MET A 99 9.68 -4.41 6.10
CA MET A 99 8.42 -3.98 6.70
C MET A 99 8.52 -3.98 8.23
N LYS A 100 8.98 -5.08 8.82
CA LYS A 100 9.18 -5.20 10.27
C LYS A 100 10.18 -4.17 10.81
N ALA A 101 11.31 -3.99 10.13
CA ALA A 101 12.33 -3.00 10.52
C ALA A 101 11.83 -1.55 10.42
N ALA A 102 10.87 -1.27 9.54
CA ALA A 102 10.22 0.03 9.43
C ALA A 102 9.08 0.25 10.44
N GLY A 103 8.72 -0.77 11.25
CA GLY A 103 7.69 -0.66 12.28
C GLY A 103 6.32 -1.21 11.89
N ALA A 104 6.20 -1.92 10.75
CA ALA A 104 4.96 -2.60 10.42
C ALA A 104 4.71 -3.81 11.31
N THR A 105 3.44 -4.03 11.64
CA THR A 105 2.99 -5.23 12.35
C THR A 105 2.55 -6.29 11.34
N MET A 106 3.12 -7.49 11.44
CA MET A 106 2.71 -8.60 10.58
C MET A 106 1.35 -9.15 11.01
N ILE A 107 0.45 -9.34 10.04
CA ILE A 107 -0.90 -9.84 10.25
C ILE A 107 -0.93 -11.33 9.87
N GLY A 108 -0.77 -12.20 10.85
CA GLY A 108 -0.70 -13.65 10.63
C GLY A 108 0.60 -14.12 9.97
N GLU A 109 0.73 -15.44 9.78
CA GLU A 109 1.88 -16.02 9.09
C GLU A 109 1.77 -15.86 7.56
N PRO A 110 2.90 -15.82 6.84
CA PRO A 110 2.90 -15.82 5.38
C PRO A 110 2.16 -17.01 4.81
N LEU A 111 1.31 -16.75 3.82
CA LEU A 111 0.49 -17.77 3.17
C LEU A 111 1.09 -18.15 1.82
N ALA A 112 1.17 -19.45 1.55
CA ALA A 112 1.37 -19.97 0.22
C ALA A 112 -0.02 -20.08 -0.47
N VAL A 113 -0.28 -19.23 -1.46
CA VAL A 113 -1.53 -19.29 -2.21
C VAL A 113 -1.30 -20.20 -3.42
N VAL A 114 -1.70 -21.47 -3.27
CA VAL A 114 -1.74 -22.41 -4.39
C VAL A 114 -3.04 -22.17 -5.16
N LYS A 115 -2.92 -21.58 -6.34
CA LYS A 115 -4.07 -21.40 -7.23
C LYS A 115 -4.00 -22.42 -8.35
N ASP A 116 -4.72 -23.51 -8.22
CA ASP A 116 -4.68 -24.63 -9.17
C ASP A 116 -5.13 -24.29 -10.61
N LYS A 117 -5.72 -23.15 -10.86
CA LYS A 117 -6.27 -22.78 -12.19
C LYS A 117 -6.28 -21.27 -12.47
N VAL A 118 -5.51 -20.44 -11.78
CA VAL A 118 -5.55 -19.01 -12.05
C VAL A 118 -4.43 -18.61 -13.00
N GLU A 119 -4.84 -18.14 -14.17
CA GLU A 119 -3.95 -17.41 -15.06
C GLU A 119 -3.40 -16.18 -14.35
N THR A 120 -2.09 -16.06 -14.28
CA THR A 120 -1.46 -14.86 -13.71
C THR A 120 -1.62 -13.72 -14.70
N VAL A 121 -2.34 -12.68 -14.30
CA VAL A 121 -2.42 -11.45 -15.07
C VAL A 121 -1.25 -10.57 -14.71
N TYR A 122 -0.39 -10.28 -15.67
CA TYR A 122 0.70 -9.32 -15.50
C TYR A 122 0.31 -8.00 -16.13
N PHE A 123 0.65 -6.92 -15.43
CA PHE A 123 0.69 -5.61 -16.03
C PHE A 123 2.07 -5.43 -16.66
N ALA A 124 2.12 -5.35 -17.98
CA ALA A 124 3.33 -4.95 -18.69
C ALA A 124 3.07 -3.61 -19.36
N GLN A 125 3.97 -2.65 -19.14
CA GLN A 125 3.93 -1.39 -19.85
C GLN A 125 4.72 -1.55 -21.15
N ASN A 126 4.09 -1.29 -22.28
CA ASN A 126 4.76 -1.25 -23.57
C ASN A 126 5.61 0.02 -23.72
N ALA A 127 6.48 0.04 -24.72
CA ALA A 127 7.31 1.22 -25.03
C ALA A 127 6.50 2.48 -25.35
N ASP A 128 5.27 2.34 -25.83
CA ASP A 128 4.30 3.43 -26.10
C ASP A 128 3.50 3.85 -24.85
N LYS A 129 3.88 3.36 -23.65
CA LYS A 129 3.19 3.57 -22.37
C LYS A 129 1.79 2.95 -22.27
N SER A 130 1.34 2.19 -23.24
CA SER A 130 0.10 1.41 -23.10
C SER A 130 0.28 0.26 -22.11
N VAL A 131 -0.77 -0.03 -21.35
CA VAL A 131 -0.77 -1.14 -20.39
C VAL A 131 -1.28 -2.41 -21.06
N ARG A 132 -0.50 -3.45 -20.98
CA ARG A 132 -0.85 -4.77 -21.53
C ARG A 132 -1.10 -5.75 -20.40
N TYR A 133 -2.25 -6.41 -20.45
CA TYR A 133 -2.55 -7.53 -19.56
C TYR A 133 -2.02 -8.81 -20.20
N LEU A 134 -1.01 -9.42 -19.62
CA LEU A 134 -0.49 -10.70 -20.06
C LEU A 134 -1.03 -11.80 -19.15
N ARG A 135 -1.64 -12.81 -19.74
CA ARG A 135 -2.03 -14.04 -19.06
C ARG A 135 -0.91 -15.06 -19.18
N SER A 136 -0.46 -15.57 -18.05
CA SER A 136 0.50 -16.67 -18.02
C SER A 136 0.04 -17.71 -17.01
N PRO A 137 0.15 -19.02 -17.32
CA PRO A 137 -0.12 -20.04 -16.33
C PRO A 137 0.83 -19.85 -15.14
N ALA A 138 0.30 -19.87 -13.93
CA ALA A 138 1.10 -19.74 -12.71
C ALA A 138 2.05 -20.96 -12.61
N LYS A 139 3.35 -20.72 -12.77
CA LYS A 139 4.37 -21.77 -12.68
C LYS A 139 4.79 -22.08 -11.23
N LYS A 140 4.46 -21.19 -10.29
CA LYS A 140 4.80 -21.31 -8.87
C LYS A 140 3.62 -20.85 -7.99
N PRO A 141 3.46 -21.42 -6.79
CA PRO A 141 2.57 -20.85 -5.79
C PRO A 141 2.97 -19.40 -5.52
N TRP A 142 1.99 -18.52 -5.36
CA TRP A 142 2.26 -17.19 -4.87
C TRP A 142 2.52 -17.26 -3.37
N ARG A 143 3.46 -16.47 -2.91
CA ARG A 143 3.67 -16.24 -1.49
C ARG A 143 3.12 -14.86 -1.14
N VAL A 144 2.34 -14.79 -0.07
CA VAL A 144 1.68 -13.57 0.36
C VAL A 144 1.95 -13.35 1.85
N ALA A 145 2.27 -12.12 2.22
CA ALA A 145 2.34 -11.69 3.61
C ALA A 145 1.56 -10.40 3.80
N LEU A 146 0.83 -10.30 4.91
CA LEU A 146 0.01 -9.15 5.25
C LEU A 146 0.65 -8.40 6.40
N PHE A 147 0.65 -7.08 6.28
CA PHE A 147 1.18 -6.16 7.28
C PHE A 147 0.18 -5.04 7.55
N SER A 148 0.20 -4.53 8.76
CA SER A 148 -0.39 -3.25 9.11
C SER A 148 0.72 -2.21 9.20
N ASP A 149 0.55 -1.07 8.56
CA ASP A 149 1.41 0.09 8.76
C ASP A 149 1.16 0.73 10.15
N PRO A 150 1.90 1.77 10.58
CA PRO A 150 1.71 2.43 11.87
C PRO A 150 0.32 3.06 12.05
N ASP A 151 -0.39 3.36 10.97
CA ASP A 151 -1.75 3.93 10.99
C ASP A 151 -2.84 2.88 10.85
N GLY A 152 -2.45 1.60 10.68
CA GLY A 152 -3.36 0.49 10.55
C GLY A 152 -3.74 0.16 9.10
N VAL A 153 -3.16 0.81 8.10
CA VAL A 153 -3.40 0.47 6.69
C VAL A 153 -2.87 -0.92 6.38
N THR A 154 -3.72 -1.78 5.85
CA THR A 154 -3.30 -3.13 5.45
C THR A 154 -2.48 -3.08 4.16
N ILE A 155 -1.30 -3.69 4.20
CA ILE A 155 -0.39 -3.84 3.06
C ILE A 155 -0.21 -5.32 2.78
N GLU A 156 -0.54 -5.74 1.57
CA GLU A 156 -0.32 -7.11 1.08
C GLU A 156 0.96 -7.15 0.25
N LEU A 157 1.96 -7.88 0.70
CA LEU A 157 3.15 -8.18 -0.10
C LEU A 157 2.92 -9.45 -0.90
N ILE A 158 3.18 -9.41 -2.20
CA ILE A 158 2.91 -10.52 -3.12
C ILE A 158 4.18 -10.86 -3.89
N GLU A 159 4.74 -12.05 -3.65
CA GLU A 159 5.79 -12.64 -4.47
C GLU A 159 5.17 -13.60 -5.49
N ARG A 160 5.41 -13.35 -6.79
CA ARG A 160 4.89 -14.13 -7.92
C ARG A 160 5.80 -14.10 -9.14
#